data_51cc7f2f50b28830245164608363fd4b
#
_entry.id   51cc7f2f50b28830245164608363fd4b
#
_cell.length_a   1.000
_cell.length_b   1.000
_cell.length_c   1.000
_cell.angle_alpha   90.00
_cell.angle_beta   90.00
_cell.angle_gamma   90.00
#
_symmetry.space_group_name_H-M   'P 1'
#
loop_
_entity.id
_entity.type
_entity.pdbx_description
1 polymer ?
#
loop_
_entity_poly.entity_id
_entity_poly.type
_entity_poly.pdbx_seq_one_letter_code
_entity_poly.pdbx_strand_id
1 'polypeptide(L)'
;SEDEPIPLLEETIQAFKTMYDASPGFAEAKDGNSCFLSALESGQRIPVFYLKLEGNKETLGFSRMFKLPYKYNVRQQVENLQKVDETKHDFAETLFGYTSKNDSLKGRVQVSHAFMETEVSDSDLIETKGILGSPKASYYPVYLKQHNSPYKTYDDNDDNDGIAGRKLYRIHSKDTTTPLPPQRENKNVGTTFKALPKGQTFIFRITMHNVKDVEVGAILSALTFNHTTGVYFNLGMAKSFGFGKCQIEEKDIEVRGISSDIDYVKKFEKMMSAFTYENTQQLWAQTESITQLVNILGEHDDAEVKMMKLTEYVDSKVEKKVPFNKLKEKGTPIHTSLSDEDKEEVKELAQKAKGIRAEKETRKGLGQKYELAKVYMERHEFELAKNIYNQIMDELLKKGVNIQEERQKVAQIEEEIAKQEQAAKNLAEQAALREQENKLAAGLGATIDKLAGDGVNYSIKDFKVCFQKVEKWLKDSKSEKLSESDANDLYATAVRLLKEPSKKEVKELGKPFDKSGIWRKLTSFLDETKAKELYETYHTK
;
A
#
# COMPACT_ATOMS: atom_id res chain seq x y z
N SER A 1 3.83 -24.43 -54.00
CA SER A 1 5.26 -24.17 -53.75
C SER A 1 5.46 -24.02 -52.26
N GLU A 2 6.26 -24.88 -51.69
CA GLU A 2 6.75 -24.69 -50.33
C GLU A 2 7.79 -23.55 -50.44
N ASP A 3 7.34 -22.35 -50.21
CA ASP A 3 8.24 -21.21 -50.13
C ASP A 3 9.18 -21.41 -48.94
N GLU A 4 10.44 -21.09 -49.10
CA GLU A 4 11.42 -21.17 -48.03
C GLU A 4 10.94 -20.31 -46.84
N PRO A 5 11.07 -20.79 -45.59
CA PRO A 5 10.63 -20.04 -44.44
C PRO A 5 11.40 -18.72 -44.34
N ILE A 6 10.68 -17.61 -44.20
CA ILE A 6 11.26 -16.29 -43.99
C ILE A 6 11.64 -16.17 -42.52
N PRO A 7 12.92 -16.04 -42.18
CA PRO A 7 13.33 -15.81 -40.80
C PRO A 7 12.85 -14.43 -40.34
N LEU A 8 12.16 -14.36 -39.21
CA LEU A 8 11.70 -13.10 -38.61
C LEU A 8 12.73 -12.56 -37.64
N LEU A 9 12.87 -11.24 -37.60
CA LEU A 9 13.67 -10.58 -36.59
C LEU A 9 13.01 -10.73 -35.22
N GLU A 10 13.78 -10.95 -34.16
CA GLU A 10 13.28 -11.06 -32.79
C GLU A 10 12.49 -9.81 -32.38
N GLU A 11 12.93 -8.61 -32.81
CA GLU A 11 12.23 -7.36 -32.58
C GLU A 11 10.82 -7.35 -33.21
N THR A 12 10.62 -7.96 -34.36
CA THR A 12 9.32 -8.09 -35.03
C THR A 12 8.38 -8.99 -34.22
N ILE A 13 8.89 -10.09 -33.71
CA ILE A 13 8.13 -11.02 -32.87
C ILE A 13 7.75 -10.34 -31.56
N GLN A 14 8.66 -9.63 -30.94
CA GLN A 14 8.41 -8.93 -29.68
C GLN A 14 7.40 -7.78 -29.86
N ALA A 15 7.50 -7.01 -30.93
CA ALA A 15 6.54 -5.95 -31.25
C ALA A 15 5.13 -6.53 -31.48
N PHE A 16 5.04 -7.66 -32.20
CA PHE A 16 3.78 -8.39 -32.40
C PHE A 16 3.19 -8.88 -31.08
N LYS A 17 3.97 -9.53 -30.23
CA LYS A 17 3.54 -9.96 -28.90
C LYS A 17 3.05 -8.77 -28.06
N THR A 18 3.82 -7.71 -27.97
CA THR A 18 3.47 -6.51 -27.20
C THR A 18 2.13 -5.89 -27.64
N MET A 19 1.88 -5.87 -28.96
CA MET A 19 0.65 -5.28 -29.51
C MET A 19 -0.60 -6.12 -29.17
N TYR A 20 -0.48 -7.44 -29.17
CA TYR A 20 -1.64 -8.32 -28.99
C TYR A 20 -1.80 -8.84 -27.57
N ASP A 21 -0.73 -8.95 -26.79
CA ASP A 21 -0.77 -9.33 -25.38
C ASP A 21 -1.42 -8.26 -24.49
N ALA A 22 -1.21 -6.99 -24.82
CA ALA A 22 -1.80 -5.85 -24.10
C ALA A 22 -3.26 -5.53 -24.50
N SER A 23 -3.84 -6.27 -25.44
CA SER A 23 -5.20 -5.98 -25.94
C SER A 23 -6.26 -6.73 -25.12
N PRO A 24 -7.15 -6.04 -24.38
CA PRO A 24 -8.15 -6.68 -23.50
C PRO A 24 -9.08 -7.68 -24.19
N GLY A 25 -9.20 -7.62 -25.53
CA GLY A 25 -10.03 -8.55 -26.31
C GLY A 25 -9.34 -9.84 -26.71
N PHE A 26 -8.02 -9.96 -26.51
CA PHE A 26 -7.24 -11.14 -26.88
C PHE A 26 -6.83 -11.96 -25.63
N ALA A 27 -6.81 -11.34 -24.45
CA ALA A 27 -6.46 -12.01 -23.20
C ALA A 27 -7.62 -12.81 -22.58
N GLU A 28 -8.87 -12.52 -22.96
CA GLU A 28 -10.08 -13.14 -22.41
C GLU A 28 -11.01 -13.66 -23.50
N ALA A 29 -10.58 -14.62 -24.27
CA ALA A 29 -11.56 -15.47 -24.95
C ALA A 29 -12.17 -16.39 -23.89
N LYS A 30 -13.45 -16.19 -23.58
CA LYS A 30 -14.20 -16.92 -22.53
C LYS A 30 -14.23 -18.43 -22.66
N ASP A 31 -13.68 -19.00 -23.71
CA ASP A 31 -13.74 -20.42 -24.04
C ASP A 31 -12.40 -21.15 -23.85
N GLY A 32 -11.42 -20.55 -23.16
CA GLY A 32 -10.17 -21.23 -22.80
C GLY A 32 -9.25 -21.68 -23.97
N ASN A 33 -9.65 -21.43 -25.21
CA ASN A 33 -8.99 -22.02 -26.38
C ASN A 33 -8.45 -21.04 -27.42
N SER A 34 -8.40 -19.76 -27.17
CA SER A 34 -7.94 -18.86 -28.23
C SER A 34 -7.17 -17.62 -27.75
N CYS A 35 -6.14 -17.81 -26.96
CA CYS A 35 -5.06 -16.85 -27.02
C CYS A 35 -4.13 -17.31 -28.16
N PHE A 36 -4.09 -16.56 -29.27
CA PHE A 36 -3.15 -16.83 -30.37
C PHE A 36 -1.69 -16.88 -29.87
N LEU A 37 -1.39 -16.16 -28.81
CA LEU A 37 -0.07 -16.17 -28.18
C LEU A 37 0.19 -17.48 -27.42
N SER A 38 -0.77 -18.03 -26.70
CA SER A 38 -0.62 -19.34 -26.06
C SER A 38 -0.54 -20.48 -27.08
N ALA A 39 -1.22 -20.34 -28.23
CA ALA A 39 -1.06 -21.27 -29.35
C ALA A 39 0.37 -21.21 -29.93
N LEU A 40 0.94 -20.01 -30.07
CA LEU A 40 2.31 -19.81 -30.53
C LEU A 40 3.33 -20.39 -29.52
N GLU A 41 3.12 -20.16 -28.24
CA GLU A 41 3.95 -20.70 -27.15
C GLU A 41 3.87 -22.24 -27.06
N SER A 42 2.72 -22.81 -27.39
CA SER A 42 2.53 -24.26 -27.50
C SER A 42 3.10 -24.88 -28.82
N GLY A 43 3.76 -24.08 -29.67
CA GLY A 43 4.34 -24.51 -30.91
C GLY A 43 3.34 -24.69 -32.08
N GLN A 44 2.12 -24.20 -31.92
CA GLN A 44 1.10 -24.20 -32.98
C GLN A 44 1.41 -23.16 -34.05
N ARG A 45 1.02 -23.44 -35.29
CA ARG A 45 1.12 -22.48 -36.41
C ARG A 45 -0.11 -21.58 -36.41
N ILE A 46 0.12 -20.27 -36.45
CA ILE A 46 -0.96 -19.27 -36.56
C ILE A 46 -0.83 -18.50 -37.88
N PRO A 47 -1.93 -18.25 -38.59
CA PRO A 47 -1.91 -17.42 -39.77
C PRO A 47 -1.74 -15.94 -39.42
N VAL A 48 -0.78 -15.28 -40.02
CA VAL A 48 -0.52 -13.85 -39.88
C VAL A 48 -0.34 -13.19 -41.23
N PHE A 49 -0.68 -11.92 -41.33
CA PHE A 49 -0.29 -11.08 -42.45
C PHE A 49 1.12 -10.54 -42.16
N TYR A 50 2.00 -10.71 -43.14
CA TYR A 50 3.37 -10.22 -43.11
C TYR A 50 3.49 -9.02 -44.05
N LEU A 51 4.16 -7.98 -43.59
CA LEU A 51 4.43 -6.78 -44.41
C LEU A 51 5.89 -6.37 -44.21
N LYS A 52 6.60 -6.22 -45.34
CA LYS A 52 7.96 -5.67 -45.35
C LYS A 52 7.86 -4.18 -45.73
N LEU A 53 8.40 -3.32 -44.85
CA LEU A 53 8.43 -1.87 -45.01
C LEU A 53 9.79 -1.42 -45.57
N GLU A 54 9.88 -0.18 -46.00
CA GLU A 54 11.15 0.44 -46.36
C GLU A 54 12.13 0.43 -45.17
N GLY A 55 13.42 0.27 -45.48
CA GLY A 55 14.47 0.20 -44.42
C GLY A 55 14.57 -1.13 -43.69
N ASN A 56 14.16 -2.22 -44.34
CA ASN A 56 14.20 -3.61 -43.78
C ASN A 56 13.36 -3.80 -42.51
N LYS A 57 12.43 -2.89 -42.20
CA LYS A 57 11.46 -3.11 -41.13
C LYS A 57 10.41 -4.12 -41.57
N GLU A 58 10.16 -5.08 -40.70
CA GLU A 58 9.16 -6.14 -40.89
C GLU A 58 8.07 -5.99 -39.85
N THR A 59 6.86 -6.41 -40.18
CA THR A 59 5.76 -6.34 -39.22
C THR A 59 4.71 -7.41 -39.50
N LEU A 60 4.02 -7.82 -38.46
CA LEU A 60 3.02 -8.88 -38.47
C LEU A 60 1.67 -8.36 -37.95
N GLY A 61 0.58 -8.95 -38.43
CA GLY A 61 -0.75 -8.64 -37.90
C GLY A 61 -1.79 -9.70 -38.22
N PHE A 62 -2.92 -9.68 -37.52
CA PHE A 62 -4.02 -10.65 -37.72
C PHE A 62 -5.05 -10.22 -38.75
N SER A 63 -4.97 -9.03 -39.31
CA SER A 63 -5.88 -8.53 -40.32
C SER A 63 -5.12 -7.94 -41.48
N ARG A 64 -5.75 -7.85 -42.66
CA ARG A 64 -5.13 -7.26 -43.86
C ARG A 64 -4.69 -5.83 -43.68
N MET A 65 -5.38 -5.07 -42.81
CA MET A 65 -5.07 -3.67 -42.48
C MET A 65 -4.81 -3.53 -40.98
N PHE A 66 -3.79 -4.23 -40.52
CA PHE A 66 -3.38 -4.12 -39.11
C PHE A 66 -2.64 -2.80 -38.88
N LYS A 67 -2.66 -2.36 -37.62
CA LYS A 67 -1.85 -1.22 -37.17
C LYS A 67 -0.40 -1.64 -37.13
N LEU A 68 0.49 -0.76 -37.58
CA LEU A 68 1.92 -0.98 -37.43
C LEU A 68 2.27 -0.91 -35.93
N PRO A 69 2.90 -1.93 -35.38
CA PRO A 69 3.35 -1.90 -34.00
C PRO A 69 4.53 -0.94 -33.86
N TYR A 70 4.54 -0.21 -32.74
CA TYR A 70 5.73 0.49 -32.27
C TYR A 70 6.51 -0.43 -31.32
N LYS A 71 7.79 -0.12 -31.13
CA LYS A 71 8.67 -0.87 -30.24
C LYS A 71 8.20 -0.83 -28.78
N TYR A 72 7.64 0.31 -28.36
CA TYR A 72 7.14 0.53 -27.02
C TYR A 72 5.66 0.91 -27.03
N ASN A 73 4.93 0.47 -26.01
CA ASN A 73 3.56 0.92 -25.78
C ASN A 73 3.52 2.10 -24.81
N VAL A 74 2.34 2.72 -24.65
CA VAL A 74 2.14 3.87 -23.76
C VAL A 74 2.51 3.52 -22.30
N ARG A 75 2.18 2.31 -21.85
CA ARG A 75 2.50 1.87 -20.49
C ARG A 75 4.01 1.81 -20.25
N GLN A 76 4.75 1.23 -21.17
CA GLN A 76 6.21 1.18 -21.09
C GLN A 76 6.84 2.56 -21.07
N GLN A 77 6.29 3.53 -21.85
CA GLN A 77 6.74 4.92 -21.83
C GLN A 77 6.47 5.60 -20.47
N VAL A 78 5.38 5.26 -19.79
CA VAL A 78 5.10 5.73 -18.42
C VAL A 78 6.06 5.12 -17.42
N GLU A 79 6.25 3.81 -17.47
CA GLU A 79 7.10 3.05 -16.53
C GLU A 79 8.57 3.47 -16.61
N ASN A 80 9.05 3.85 -17.78
CA ASN A 80 10.42 4.33 -17.95
C ASN A 80 10.67 5.70 -17.33
N LEU A 81 9.66 6.58 -17.31
CA LEU A 81 9.76 7.92 -16.72
C LEU A 81 9.54 7.94 -15.21
N GLN A 82 8.72 7.05 -14.73
CA GLN A 82 8.37 6.95 -13.33
C GLN A 82 8.66 5.53 -12.86
N LYS A 83 9.75 5.34 -12.14
CA LYS A 83 9.89 4.18 -11.26
C LYS A 83 8.79 4.31 -10.20
N VAL A 84 7.58 3.87 -10.56
CA VAL A 84 6.43 3.91 -9.67
C VAL A 84 6.72 2.92 -8.54
N ASP A 85 6.98 3.45 -7.37
CA ASP A 85 7.03 2.65 -6.16
C ASP A 85 5.57 2.39 -5.75
N GLU A 86 5.02 1.24 -6.11
CA GLU A 86 3.63 0.84 -5.83
C GLU A 86 3.31 0.84 -4.33
N THR A 87 4.31 0.95 -3.47
CA THR A 87 4.15 1.06 -2.02
C THR A 87 3.92 2.50 -1.55
N LYS A 88 4.04 3.49 -2.44
CA LYS A 88 3.88 4.90 -2.13
C LYS A 88 2.68 5.46 -2.88
N HIS A 89 1.90 6.23 -2.15
CA HIS A 89 0.77 6.97 -2.70
C HIS A 89 1.17 8.41 -2.98
N ASP A 90 0.69 8.95 -4.08
CA ASP A 90 0.89 10.35 -4.41
C ASP A 90 -0.05 11.26 -3.61
N PHE A 91 0.16 12.57 -3.73
CA PHE A 91 -0.63 13.56 -3.00
C PHE A 91 -2.11 13.55 -3.40
N ALA A 92 -2.40 13.29 -4.68
CA ALA A 92 -3.77 13.21 -5.18
C ALA A 92 -4.47 11.94 -4.68
N GLU A 93 -3.80 10.79 -4.66
CA GLU A 93 -4.32 9.55 -4.10
C GLU A 93 -4.65 9.69 -2.62
N THR A 94 -3.82 10.40 -1.85
CA THR A 94 -4.10 10.65 -0.43
C THR A 94 -5.32 11.54 -0.20
N LEU A 95 -5.67 12.42 -1.14
CA LEU A 95 -6.84 13.30 -1.07
C LEU A 95 -8.11 12.64 -1.62
N PHE A 96 -8.03 12.12 -2.83
CA PHE A 96 -9.17 11.61 -3.58
C PHE A 96 -9.43 10.13 -3.38
N GLY A 97 -8.52 9.44 -2.69
CA GLY A 97 -8.59 8.02 -2.45
C GLY A 97 -8.10 7.17 -3.62
N TYR A 98 -7.94 5.89 -3.34
CA TYR A 98 -7.53 4.89 -4.32
C TYR A 98 -8.09 3.51 -3.96
N THR A 99 -8.08 2.61 -4.93
CA THR A 99 -8.40 1.20 -4.74
C THR A 99 -7.36 0.35 -5.44
N SER A 100 -6.73 -0.55 -4.69
CA SER A 100 -5.82 -1.57 -5.21
C SER A 100 -6.30 -2.97 -4.83
N LYS A 101 -5.55 -4.02 -5.22
CA LYS A 101 -5.92 -5.40 -4.88
C LYS A 101 -5.94 -5.68 -3.37
N ASN A 102 -5.00 -5.06 -2.63
CA ASN A 102 -4.74 -5.39 -1.23
C ASN A 102 -4.98 -4.22 -0.27
N ASP A 103 -5.21 -3.02 -0.80
CA ASP A 103 -5.34 -1.80 -0.01
C ASP A 103 -6.28 -0.81 -0.69
N SER A 104 -6.94 0.03 0.11
CA SER A 104 -7.82 1.09 -0.39
C SER A 104 -7.93 2.23 0.59
N LEU A 105 -8.04 3.44 0.08
CA LEU A 105 -8.27 4.64 0.87
C LEU A 105 -9.52 5.35 0.35
N LYS A 106 -10.46 5.62 1.26
CA LYS A 106 -11.62 6.44 0.93
C LYS A 106 -11.20 7.89 0.71
N GLY A 107 -11.69 8.51 -0.38
CA GLY A 107 -11.45 9.91 -0.65
C GLY A 107 -11.97 10.83 0.45
N ARG A 108 -11.20 11.87 0.74
CA ARG A 108 -11.48 12.89 1.77
C ARG A 108 -11.98 14.21 1.17
N VAL A 109 -12.04 14.28 -0.15
CA VAL A 109 -12.54 15.41 -0.91
C VAL A 109 -13.70 14.95 -1.79
N GLN A 110 -14.82 15.61 -1.68
CA GLN A 110 -16.02 15.35 -2.47
C GLN A 110 -16.43 16.62 -3.21
N VAL A 111 -16.66 16.50 -4.52
CA VAL A 111 -17.09 17.59 -5.38
C VAL A 111 -18.54 17.34 -5.79
N SER A 112 -19.42 18.31 -5.56
CA SER A 112 -20.81 18.24 -5.99
C SER A 112 -20.96 18.47 -7.49
N HIS A 113 -22.14 18.24 -8.01
CA HIS A 113 -22.51 18.77 -9.32
C HIS A 113 -22.43 20.30 -9.31
N ALA A 114 -22.06 20.86 -10.45
CA ALA A 114 -22.10 22.30 -10.68
C ALA A 114 -23.45 22.65 -11.35
N PHE A 115 -24.24 23.47 -10.69
CA PHE A 115 -25.55 23.90 -11.16
C PHE A 115 -25.44 25.30 -11.74
N MET A 116 -26.06 25.50 -12.88
CA MET A 116 -26.15 26.81 -13.51
C MET A 116 -27.08 27.70 -12.68
N GLU A 117 -26.68 28.95 -12.45
CA GLU A 117 -27.39 29.88 -11.59
C GLU A 117 -28.62 30.49 -12.29
N THR A 118 -28.52 30.69 -13.60
CA THR A 118 -29.59 31.27 -14.43
C THR A 118 -30.08 30.28 -15.47
N GLU A 119 -31.37 30.22 -15.69
CA GLU A 119 -31.94 29.40 -16.76
C GLU A 119 -31.60 30.01 -18.14
N VAL A 120 -31.19 29.14 -19.04
CA VAL A 120 -30.94 29.49 -20.46
C VAL A 120 -32.00 28.81 -21.32
N SER A 121 -32.68 29.58 -22.16
CA SER A 121 -33.69 29.01 -23.05
C SER A 121 -33.02 28.25 -24.21
N ASP A 122 -33.74 27.30 -24.81
CA ASP A 122 -33.26 26.58 -26.00
C ASP A 122 -32.93 27.49 -27.19
N SER A 123 -33.59 28.65 -27.29
CA SER A 123 -33.35 29.64 -28.32
C SER A 123 -32.02 30.39 -28.14
N ASP A 124 -31.49 30.44 -26.93
CA ASP A 124 -30.27 31.16 -26.61
C ASP A 124 -29.01 30.27 -26.79
N LEU A 125 -29.23 28.98 -27.00
CA LEU A 125 -28.14 28.03 -27.22
C LEU A 125 -27.54 28.23 -28.62
N ILE A 126 -26.21 28.18 -28.69
CA ILE A 126 -25.45 28.35 -29.94
C ILE A 126 -25.30 26.98 -30.61
N GLU A 127 -26.05 26.76 -31.71
CA GLU A 127 -25.89 25.54 -32.50
C GLU A 127 -24.58 25.59 -33.29
N THR A 128 -23.76 24.56 -33.09
CA THR A 128 -22.44 24.45 -33.71
C THR A 128 -22.25 23.06 -34.30
N LYS A 129 -21.59 23.03 -35.47
CA LYS A 129 -21.25 21.79 -36.18
C LYS A 129 -19.74 21.69 -36.35
N GLY A 130 -19.20 20.52 -36.13
CA GLY A 130 -17.78 20.26 -36.28
C GLY A 130 -17.45 18.78 -36.34
N ILE A 131 -16.22 18.46 -36.67
CA ILE A 131 -15.71 17.09 -36.62
C ILE A 131 -14.90 16.92 -35.31
N LEU A 132 -15.46 16.18 -34.38
CA LEU A 132 -14.82 15.86 -33.10
C LEU A 132 -14.32 14.42 -33.17
N GLY A 133 -13.04 14.24 -33.44
CA GLY A 133 -12.40 12.90 -33.41
C GLY A 133 -12.13 12.39 -32.00
N SER A 134 -12.17 11.08 -31.84
CA SER A 134 -11.72 10.45 -30.60
C SER A 134 -10.21 10.68 -30.35
N PRO A 135 -9.75 10.85 -29.12
CA PRO A 135 -8.34 10.88 -28.81
C PRO A 135 -7.67 9.57 -29.28
N LYS A 136 -6.56 9.67 -29.99
CA LYS A 136 -5.82 8.52 -30.50
C LYS A 136 -4.38 8.63 -30.07
N ALA A 137 -3.91 7.68 -29.27
CA ALA A 137 -2.51 7.61 -28.84
C ALA A 137 -1.54 7.52 -30.03
N SER A 138 -1.99 6.96 -31.17
CA SER A 138 -1.22 6.94 -32.41
C SER A 138 -0.90 8.32 -32.99
N TYR A 139 -1.55 9.38 -32.49
CA TYR A 139 -1.15 10.75 -32.78
C TYR A 139 -0.09 11.21 -31.79
N TYR A 140 1.06 10.57 -31.85
CA TYR A 140 2.17 10.68 -30.89
C TYR A 140 2.68 12.11 -30.64
N PRO A 141 2.60 13.11 -31.55
CA PRO A 141 3.14 14.43 -31.28
C PRO A 141 2.54 15.16 -30.09
N VAL A 142 1.33 14.83 -29.66
CA VAL A 142 0.70 15.41 -28.46
C VAL A 142 0.82 14.54 -27.20
N TYR A 143 1.29 13.30 -27.35
CA TYR A 143 1.41 12.37 -26.23
C TYR A 143 2.84 12.18 -25.76
N LEU A 144 3.82 12.29 -26.68
CA LEU A 144 5.23 12.15 -26.37
C LEU A 144 5.89 13.53 -26.28
N LYS A 145 6.91 13.64 -25.43
CA LYS A 145 7.78 14.81 -25.43
C LYS A 145 8.45 14.96 -26.78
N GLN A 146 8.33 16.14 -27.37
CA GLN A 146 8.94 16.49 -28.64
C GLN A 146 9.98 17.56 -28.38
N HIS A 147 11.23 17.31 -28.78
CA HIS A 147 12.29 18.30 -28.68
C HIS A 147 12.49 18.99 -30.02
N ASN A 148 13.31 18.47 -30.86
CA ASN A 148 13.56 18.98 -32.18
C ASN A 148 13.26 17.92 -33.25
N SER A 149 13.21 18.31 -34.52
CA SER A 149 13.09 17.36 -35.62
C SER A 149 14.29 16.36 -35.63
N PRO A 150 14.05 15.07 -35.82
CA PRO A 150 12.81 14.36 -36.14
C PRO A 150 11.86 14.22 -34.97
N TYR A 151 10.55 14.13 -35.24
CA TYR A 151 9.58 13.85 -34.20
C TYR A 151 9.85 12.48 -33.57
N LYS A 152 9.84 12.46 -32.25
CA LYS A 152 9.89 11.23 -31.49
C LYS A 152 8.60 10.43 -31.65
N THR A 153 8.73 9.14 -31.76
CA THR A 153 7.64 8.17 -31.87
C THR A 153 7.71 7.18 -30.71
N TYR A 154 6.81 6.22 -30.65
CA TYR A 154 6.89 5.13 -29.66
C TYR A 154 8.01 4.11 -29.96
N ASP A 155 8.78 4.30 -31.02
CA ASP A 155 10.02 3.53 -31.25
C ASP A 155 11.22 4.10 -30.47
N ASP A 156 11.12 5.36 -30.04
CA ASP A 156 12.12 6.09 -29.30
C ASP A 156 11.90 5.92 -27.79
N ASN A 157 12.95 5.68 -27.04
CA ASN A 157 12.88 5.46 -25.59
C ASN A 157 14.20 5.84 -24.91
N ASP A 158 14.64 7.06 -25.16
CA ASP A 158 15.78 7.62 -24.47
C ASP A 158 15.37 8.11 -23.08
N ASP A 159 16.29 8.18 -22.11
CA ASP A 159 16.02 8.56 -20.71
C ASP A 159 15.32 9.92 -20.54
N ASN A 160 15.43 10.80 -21.53
CA ASN A 160 14.79 12.13 -21.57
C ASN A 160 13.50 12.16 -22.40
N ASP A 161 13.18 11.07 -23.08
CA ASP A 161 11.98 10.93 -23.88
C ASP A 161 10.86 10.31 -23.03
N GLY A 162 9.64 10.38 -23.49
CA GLY A 162 8.54 9.76 -22.80
C GLY A 162 7.26 10.55 -22.95
N ILE A 163 6.30 10.30 -22.09
CA ILE A 163 5.00 10.97 -22.16
C ILE A 163 5.14 12.45 -21.83
N ALA A 164 4.49 13.30 -22.65
CA ALA A 164 4.49 14.76 -22.49
C ALA A 164 3.65 15.26 -21.31
N GLY A 165 3.12 14.37 -20.48
CA GLY A 165 2.20 14.67 -19.41
C GLY A 165 0.73 14.48 -19.81
N ARG A 166 -0.18 15.11 -19.09
CA ARG A 166 -1.61 15.05 -19.40
C ARG A 166 -1.93 15.89 -20.61
N LYS A 167 -2.73 15.36 -21.54
CA LYS A 167 -3.22 16.13 -22.68
C LYS A 167 -4.19 17.20 -22.20
N LEU A 168 -3.83 18.46 -22.42
CA LEU A 168 -4.67 19.62 -22.20
C LEU A 168 -4.89 20.36 -23.54
N TYR A 169 -6.04 20.99 -23.67
CA TYR A 169 -6.31 21.88 -24.80
C TYR A 169 -5.91 23.30 -24.43
N ARG A 170 -5.33 24.00 -25.35
CA ARG A 170 -4.96 25.41 -25.20
C ARG A 170 -6.18 26.29 -25.16
N ILE A 171 -6.09 27.40 -24.47
CA ILE A 171 -7.17 28.37 -24.36
C ILE A 171 -7.06 29.36 -25.50
N HIS A 172 -8.15 29.54 -26.22
CA HIS A 172 -8.25 30.53 -27.28
C HIS A 172 -8.50 31.93 -26.70
N SER A 173 -7.80 32.97 -27.23
CA SER A 173 -7.99 34.37 -26.81
C SER A 173 -9.32 34.92 -27.32
N LYS A 174 -9.71 34.53 -28.54
CA LYS A 174 -10.96 34.95 -29.12
C LYS A 174 -12.13 34.10 -28.62
N ASP A 175 -13.22 34.79 -28.32
CA ASP A 175 -14.47 34.11 -28.00
C ASP A 175 -15.02 33.45 -29.28
N THR A 176 -15.19 32.15 -29.23
CA THR A 176 -15.74 31.38 -30.35
C THR A 176 -17.26 31.53 -30.38
N THR A 177 -17.73 32.68 -30.78
CA THR A 177 -19.16 32.95 -30.97
C THR A 177 -19.62 32.64 -32.38
N THR A 178 -18.69 32.42 -33.30
CA THR A 178 -18.98 32.18 -34.70
C THR A 178 -19.09 30.67 -34.94
N PRO A 179 -20.13 30.21 -35.64
CA PRO A 179 -20.18 28.84 -36.11
C PRO A 179 -18.88 28.50 -36.85
N LEU A 180 -18.32 27.36 -36.58
CA LEU A 180 -17.14 26.91 -37.31
C LEU A 180 -17.42 26.97 -38.81
N PRO A 181 -16.46 27.44 -39.63
CA PRO A 181 -16.67 27.50 -41.08
C PRO A 181 -17.06 26.09 -41.55
N PRO A 182 -18.01 25.97 -42.48
CA PRO A 182 -18.51 24.72 -42.96
C PRO A 182 -17.34 23.88 -43.48
N GLN A 183 -16.86 22.97 -42.65
CA GLN A 183 -16.02 21.89 -43.12
C GLN A 183 -16.89 21.03 -44.02
N ARG A 184 -16.34 20.48 -45.10
CA ARG A 184 -17.06 19.57 -45.98
C ARG A 184 -17.91 18.64 -45.16
N GLU A 185 -19.23 18.75 -45.28
CA GLU A 185 -20.17 17.95 -44.51
C GLU A 185 -19.87 16.46 -44.70
N ASN A 186 -19.24 15.89 -43.76
CA ASN A 186 -19.09 14.44 -43.69
C ASN A 186 -20.13 13.90 -42.70
N LYS A 187 -21.27 13.46 -43.26
CA LYS A 187 -22.42 12.96 -42.47
C LYS A 187 -22.05 11.81 -41.51
N ASN A 188 -20.96 11.11 -41.78
CA ASN A 188 -20.54 9.95 -40.99
C ASN A 188 -19.71 10.32 -39.73
N VAL A 189 -19.10 11.52 -39.71
CA VAL A 189 -18.20 11.93 -38.61
C VAL A 189 -18.52 13.32 -38.08
N GLY A 190 -19.49 14.00 -38.67
CA GLY A 190 -19.96 15.32 -38.24
C GLY A 190 -20.70 15.22 -36.90
N THR A 191 -20.40 16.11 -35.99
CA THR A 191 -21.09 16.27 -34.71
C THR A 191 -21.78 17.62 -34.67
N THR A 192 -23.06 17.62 -34.34
CA THR A 192 -23.81 18.86 -34.05
C THR A 192 -24.05 18.92 -32.56
N PHE A 193 -23.78 20.06 -31.96
CA PHE A 193 -24.04 20.28 -30.52
C PHE A 193 -24.51 21.71 -30.29
N LYS A 194 -25.22 21.91 -29.19
CA LYS A 194 -25.67 23.23 -28.74
C LYS A 194 -24.77 23.66 -27.59
N ALA A 195 -24.11 24.78 -27.72
CA ALA A 195 -23.25 25.36 -26.71
C ALA A 195 -24.00 26.39 -25.89
N LEU A 196 -23.66 26.48 -24.62
CA LEU A 196 -24.14 27.56 -23.76
C LEU A 196 -23.53 28.90 -24.20
N PRO A 197 -24.28 29.99 -24.14
CA PRO A 197 -23.75 31.33 -24.42
C PRO A 197 -22.72 31.72 -23.33
N LYS A 198 -21.86 32.66 -23.67
CA LYS A 198 -20.86 33.21 -22.74
C LYS A 198 -21.52 33.87 -21.53
N GLY A 199 -20.84 33.88 -20.39
CA GLY A 199 -21.26 34.59 -19.19
C GLY A 199 -22.14 33.77 -18.26
N GLN A 200 -22.24 32.45 -18.45
CA GLN A 200 -22.99 31.60 -17.54
C GLN A 200 -22.17 31.31 -16.27
N THR A 201 -22.83 31.43 -15.13
CA THR A 201 -22.26 31.09 -13.80
C THR A 201 -22.75 29.73 -13.33
N PHE A 202 -21.85 28.95 -12.80
CA PHE A 202 -22.13 27.64 -12.22
C PHE A 202 -21.67 27.62 -10.77
N ILE A 203 -22.52 27.13 -9.87
CA ILE A 203 -22.22 26.99 -8.45
C ILE A 203 -22.03 25.52 -8.12
N PHE A 204 -20.95 25.19 -7.42
CA PHE A 204 -20.66 23.87 -6.91
C PHE A 204 -20.04 23.94 -5.52
N ARG A 205 -20.04 22.82 -4.83
CA ARG A 205 -19.50 22.70 -3.48
C ARG A 205 -18.40 21.65 -3.45
N ILE A 206 -17.31 21.96 -2.76
CA ILE A 206 -16.26 21.02 -2.40
C ILE A 206 -16.36 20.79 -0.89
N THR A 207 -16.57 19.54 -0.49
CA THR A 207 -16.59 19.14 0.93
C THR A 207 -15.32 18.37 1.22
N MET A 208 -14.58 18.84 2.24
CA MET A 208 -13.33 18.24 2.68
C MET A 208 -13.49 17.69 4.09
N HIS A 209 -12.94 16.52 4.37
CA HIS A 209 -13.03 15.84 5.66
C HIS A 209 -11.65 15.37 6.10
N ASN A 210 -11.29 15.67 7.36
CA ASN A 210 -10.02 15.28 7.97
C ASN A 210 -8.79 15.63 7.10
N VAL A 211 -8.74 16.87 6.62
CA VAL A 211 -7.66 17.40 5.77
C VAL A 211 -6.72 18.29 6.58
N LYS A 212 -5.47 18.35 6.14
CA LYS A 212 -4.45 19.24 6.69
C LYS A 212 -4.50 20.60 6.00
N ASP A 213 -3.94 21.62 6.61
CA ASP A 213 -3.87 22.97 6.03
C ASP A 213 -3.26 22.99 4.63
N VAL A 214 -2.17 22.24 4.43
CA VAL A 214 -1.52 22.13 3.13
C VAL A 214 -2.39 21.45 2.06
N GLU A 215 -3.29 20.58 2.46
CA GLU A 215 -4.23 19.90 1.57
C GLU A 215 -5.38 20.84 1.18
N VAL A 216 -5.82 21.67 2.10
CA VAL A 216 -6.75 22.78 1.79
C VAL A 216 -6.10 23.75 0.81
N GLY A 217 -4.85 24.14 1.07
CA GLY A 217 -4.07 25.00 0.19
C GLY A 217 -3.89 24.41 -1.21
N ALA A 218 -3.70 23.11 -1.32
CA ALA A 218 -3.60 22.43 -2.62
C ALA A 218 -4.86 22.57 -3.46
N ILE A 219 -6.03 22.40 -2.84
CA ILE A 219 -7.33 22.57 -3.53
C ILE A 219 -7.54 24.02 -3.93
N LEU A 220 -7.28 24.97 -3.05
CA LEU A 220 -7.41 26.41 -3.36
C LEU A 220 -6.42 26.83 -4.45
N SER A 221 -5.17 26.41 -4.37
CA SER A 221 -4.15 26.65 -5.40
C SER A 221 -4.56 26.07 -6.76
N ALA A 222 -5.14 24.87 -6.79
CA ALA A 222 -5.63 24.24 -8.02
C ALA A 222 -6.84 25.00 -8.62
N LEU A 223 -7.72 25.55 -7.80
CA LEU A 223 -8.90 26.31 -8.25
C LEU A 223 -8.53 27.70 -8.75
N THR A 224 -7.52 28.35 -8.16
CA THR A 224 -7.12 29.73 -8.49
C THR A 224 -5.83 29.82 -9.31
N PHE A 225 -5.24 28.67 -9.68
CA PHE A 225 -3.88 28.62 -10.25
C PHE A 225 -2.88 29.42 -9.42
N ASN A 226 -2.90 29.22 -8.10
CA ASN A 226 -2.08 29.95 -7.13
C ASN A 226 -2.27 31.47 -7.25
N HIS A 227 -3.50 31.94 -7.39
CA HIS A 227 -3.88 33.34 -7.59
C HIS A 227 -3.32 33.96 -8.89
N THR A 228 -3.03 33.14 -9.90
CA THR A 228 -2.53 33.61 -11.19
C THR A 228 -3.68 34.08 -12.07
N THR A 229 -3.62 35.32 -12.51
CA THR A 229 -4.60 35.90 -13.42
C THR A 229 -4.35 35.49 -14.88
N GLY A 230 -5.38 35.46 -15.71
CA GLY A 230 -5.27 35.14 -17.15
C GLY A 230 -5.06 33.65 -17.44
N VAL A 231 -5.34 32.78 -16.47
CA VAL A 231 -5.30 31.33 -16.60
C VAL A 231 -6.72 30.78 -16.45
N TYR A 232 -7.11 29.86 -17.33
CA TYR A 232 -8.48 29.41 -17.45
C TYR A 232 -8.59 27.88 -17.41
N PHE A 233 -9.73 27.41 -16.98
CA PHE A 233 -10.12 26.01 -17.16
C PHE A 233 -10.77 25.81 -18.52
N ASN A 234 -10.78 24.57 -18.98
CA ASN A 234 -11.36 24.18 -20.23
C ASN A 234 -12.31 23.00 -20.01
N LEU A 235 -13.60 23.24 -20.01
CA LEU A 235 -14.66 22.27 -19.71
C LEU A 235 -15.52 21.91 -20.93
N GLY A 236 -16.18 20.77 -20.88
CA GLY A 236 -17.16 20.36 -21.89
C GLY A 236 -16.55 19.84 -23.18
N MET A 237 -17.37 19.85 -24.24
CA MET A 237 -17.02 19.42 -25.59
C MET A 237 -16.35 20.54 -26.40
N ALA A 238 -15.76 20.16 -27.52
CA ALA A 238 -15.20 21.08 -28.51
C ALA A 238 -14.11 22.04 -27.99
N LYS A 239 -13.39 21.66 -26.96
CA LYS A 239 -12.27 22.41 -26.38
C LYS A 239 -11.21 22.80 -27.42
N SER A 240 -10.95 21.91 -28.39
CA SER A 240 -10.04 22.18 -29.52
C SER A 240 -10.51 23.31 -30.45
N PHE A 241 -11.75 23.73 -30.33
CA PHE A 241 -12.34 24.83 -31.09
C PHE A 241 -12.53 26.08 -30.23
N GLY A 242 -12.02 26.11 -29.01
CA GLY A 242 -12.12 27.24 -28.11
C GLY A 242 -13.37 27.28 -27.22
N PHE A 243 -14.19 26.22 -27.25
CA PHE A 243 -15.34 26.13 -26.35
C PHE A 243 -14.93 25.72 -24.93
N GLY A 244 -15.73 26.14 -23.95
CA GLY A 244 -15.61 25.71 -22.56
C GLY A 244 -14.57 26.47 -21.75
N LYS A 245 -14.09 27.62 -22.22
CA LYS A 245 -13.22 28.50 -21.40
C LYS A 245 -14.00 29.02 -20.19
N CYS A 246 -13.51 28.75 -18.99
CA CYS A 246 -14.09 29.22 -17.75
C CYS A 246 -13.00 29.52 -16.70
N GLN A 247 -13.33 30.29 -15.70
CA GLN A 247 -12.44 30.64 -14.60
C GLN A 247 -13.19 30.59 -13.27
N ILE A 248 -12.44 30.48 -12.21
CA ILE A 248 -12.92 30.65 -10.83
C ILE A 248 -12.16 31.85 -10.27
N GLU A 249 -12.88 32.89 -9.87
CA GLU A 249 -12.28 34.06 -9.25
C GLU A 249 -12.22 33.86 -7.72
N GLU A 250 -11.14 34.27 -7.10
CA GLU A 250 -10.95 34.10 -5.65
C GLU A 250 -12.08 34.72 -4.83
N LYS A 251 -12.57 35.88 -5.25
CA LYS A 251 -13.71 36.58 -4.61
C LYS A 251 -15.00 35.75 -4.56
N ASP A 252 -15.12 34.77 -5.45
CA ASP A 252 -16.31 33.90 -5.57
C ASP A 252 -16.15 32.59 -4.76
N ILE A 253 -15.01 32.41 -4.09
CA ILE A 253 -14.75 31.24 -3.24
C ILE A 253 -15.14 31.56 -1.80
N GLU A 254 -16.20 30.93 -1.32
CA GLU A 254 -16.57 30.97 0.09
C GLU A 254 -16.04 29.75 0.82
N VAL A 255 -15.22 29.97 1.83
CA VAL A 255 -14.63 28.90 2.66
C VAL A 255 -15.28 28.90 4.04
N ARG A 256 -15.69 27.71 4.51
CA ARG A 256 -16.34 27.53 5.82
C ARG A 256 -15.65 26.43 6.62
N GLY A 257 -15.64 26.60 7.96
CA GLY A 257 -15.17 25.56 8.89
C GLY A 257 -13.65 25.48 9.07
N ILE A 258 -12.91 26.49 8.58
CA ILE A 258 -11.46 26.63 8.80
C ILE A 258 -11.13 28.07 9.22
N SER A 259 -9.92 28.29 9.76
CA SER A 259 -9.48 29.62 10.19
C SER A 259 -9.25 30.56 9.01
N SER A 260 -9.71 31.79 9.11
CA SER A 260 -9.44 32.86 8.13
C SER A 260 -8.03 33.46 8.26
N ASP A 261 -7.34 33.19 9.38
CA ASP A 261 -6.03 33.80 9.68
C ASP A 261 -4.86 33.04 9.03
N ILE A 262 -5.17 31.94 8.34
CA ILE A 262 -4.19 31.07 7.72
C ILE A 262 -4.21 31.26 6.21
N ASP A 263 -3.07 31.61 5.65
CA ASP A 263 -2.84 31.54 4.20
C ASP A 263 -2.51 30.10 3.80
N TYR A 264 -3.54 29.36 3.43
CA TYR A 264 -3.45 27.95 3.05
C TYR A 264 -2.69 27.74 1.75
N VAL A 265 -2.87 28.63 0.76
CA VAL A 265 -2.19 28.56 -0.54
C VAL A 265 -0.68 28.72 -0.33
N LYS A 266 -0.28 29.68 0.48
CA LYS A 266 1.12 29.92 0.84
C LYS A 266 1.73 28.71 1.58
N LYS A 267 0.99 28.08 2.52
CA LYS A 267 1.45 26.85 3.19
C LYS A 267 1.68 25.71 2.21
N PHE A 268 0.78 25.53 1.25
CA PHE A 268 0.95 24.53 0.19
C PHE A 268 2.16 24.85 -0.70
N GLU A 269 2.30 26.09 -1.14
CA GLU A 269 3.42 26.53 -1.98
C GLU A 269 4.77 26.34 -1.27
N LYS A 270 4.87 26.67 0.02
CA LYS A 270 6.07 26.40 0.83
C LYS A 270 6.43 24.92 0.85
N MET A 271 5.45 24.05 1.11
CA MET A 271 5.68 22.61 1.15
C MET A 271 6.15 22.07 -0.21
N MET A 272 5.45 22.46 -1.28
CA MET A 272 5.82 22.06 -2.65
C MET A 272 7.18 22.60 -3.07
N SER A 273 7.48 23.85 -2.71
CA SER A 273 8.76 24.47 -2.99
C SER A 273 9.91 23.80 -2.23
N ALA A 274 9.71 23.41 -0.98
CA ALA A 274 10.73 22.66 -0.22
C ALA A 274 10.99 21.28 -0.88
N PHE A 275 9.95 20.60 -1.32
CA PHE A 275 10.06 19.32 -2.02
C PHE A 275 10.79 19.44 -3.37
N THR A 276 10.46 20.44 -4.17
CA THR A 276 11.10 20.65 -5.48
C THR A 276 12.51 21.18 -5.35
N TYR A 277 12.77 22.09 -4.41
CA TYR A 277 14.08 22.69 -4.16
C TYR A 277 15.12 21.65 -3.74
N GLU A 278 14.73 20.67 -2.94
CA GLU A 278 15.60 19.55 -2.55
C GLU A 278 16.21 18.83 -3.77
N ASN A 279 15.41 18.67 -4.83
CA ASN A 279 15.80 17.87 -5.99
C ASN A 279 16.32 18.71 -7.16
N THR A 280 15.84 19.92 -7.35
CA THR A 280 16.07 20.74 -8.55
C THR A 280 16.72 22.08 -8.27
N GLN A 281 16.86 22.50 -7.02
CA GLN A 281 17.27 23.84 -6.59
C GLN A 281 16.35 24.96 -7.12
N GLN A 282 15.11 24.62 -7.49
CA GLN A 282 14.09 25.55 -7.98
C GLN A 282 12.87 25.55 -7.07
N LEU A 283 12.23 26.71 -6.91
CA LEU A 283 10.94 26.81 -6.26
C LEU A 283 9.87 26.12 -7.12
N TRP A 284 8.85 25.54 -6.50
CA TRP A 284 7.77 24.85 -7.19
C TRP A 284 7.13 25.68 -8.30
N ALA A 285 6.83 26.95 -8.04
CA ALA A 285 6.25 27.88 -9.01
C ALA A 285 7.13 28.10 -10.26
N GLN A 286 8.43 27.84 -10.18
CA GLN A 286 9.41 28.01 -11.25
C GLN A 286 9.68 26.72 -12.03
N THR A 287 9.14 25.59 -11.58
CA THR A 287 9.38 24.31 -12.25
C THR A 287 8.79 24.28 -13.64
N GLU A 288 9.45 23.57 -14.55
CA GLU A 288 9.00 23.43 -15.94
C GLU A 288 7.56 22.93 -16.05
N SER A 289 7.17 21.98 -15.21
CA SER A 289 5.82 21.43 -15.20
C SER A 289 4.75 22.49 -14.90
N ILE A 290 5.02 23.38 -13.95
CA ILE A 290 4.07 24.44 -13.56
C ILE A 290 4.04 25.57 -14.59
N THR A 291 5.20 26.00 -15.06
CA THR A 291 5.29 27.06 -16.07
C THR A 291 4.64 26.61 -17.40
N GLN A 292 4.82 25.37 -17.81
CA GLN A 292 4.15 24.80 -18.98
C GLN A 292 2.63 24.68 -18.79
N LEU A 293 2.17 24.28 -17.60
CA LEU A 293 0.74 24.20 -17.28
C LEU A 293 0.07 25.57 -17.44
N VAL A 294 0.66 26.60 -16.83
CA VAL A 294 0.16 27.97 -16.89
C VAL A 294 0.18 28.49 -18.35
N ASN A 295 1.23 28.18 -19.08
CA ASN A 295 1.32 28.56 -20.49
C ASN A 295 0.23 27.91 -21.36
N ILE A 296 -0.05 26.59 -21.15
CA ILE A 296 -1.10 25.89 -21.91
C ILE A 296 -2.49 26.46 -21.59
N LEU A 297 -2.74 26.83 -20.35
CA LEU A 297 -4.02 27.32 -19.85
C LEU A 297 -4.16 28.85 -19.88
N GLY A 298 -3.12 29.57 -20.31
CA GLY A 298 -3.19 30.97 -20.64
C GLY A 298 -3.83 31.18 -22.01
N GLU A 299 -4.22 32.41 -22.32
CA GLU A 299 -4.82 32.78 -23.63
C GLU A 299 -3.77 32.81 -24.75
N HIS A 300 -4.14 32.24 -25.90
CA HIS A 300 -3.31 32.21 -27.09
C HIS A 300 -4.08 32.68 -28.32
N ASP A 301 -3.38 33.31 -29.25
CA ASP A 301 -3.96 33.67 -30.53
C ASP A 301 -4.37 32.44 -31.36
N ASP A 302 -5.46 32.56 -32.11
CA ASP A 302 -5.99 31.47 -32.92
C ASP A 302 -4.96 30.85 -33.87
N ALA A 303 -4.01 31.63 -34.36
CA ALA A 303 -2.92 31.13 -35.20
C ALA A 303 -1.97 30.18 -34.47
N GLU A 304 -1.80 30.37 -33.16
CA GLU A 304 -0.90 29.57 -32.32
C GLU A 304 -1.57 28.30 -31.78
N VAL A 305 -2.89 28.30 -31.61
CA VAL A 305 -3.65 27.18 -31.03
C VAL A 305 -4.33 26.30 -32.06
N LYS A 306 -4.25 26.66 -33.34
CA LYS A 306 -4.87 25.91 -34.43
C LYS A 306 -4.38 24.47 -34.45
N MET A 307 -5.32 23.54 -34.44
CA MET A 307 -5.03 22.12 -34.65
C MET A 307 -4.57 21.88 -36.09
N MET A 308 -3.53 21.05 -36.26
CA MET A 308 -3.07 20.64 -37.57
C MET A 308 -4.17 19.94 -38.34
N LYS A 309 -4.29 20.26 -39.61
CA LYS A 309 -5.08 19.47 -40.55
C LYS A 309 -4.43 18.11 -40.77
N LEU A 310 -5.21 17.13 -41.22
CA LEU A 310 -4.68 15.79 -41.50
C LEU A 310 -3.52 15.80 -42.48
N THR A 311 -3.60 16.64 -43.52
CA THR A 311 -2.53 16.84 -44.53
C THR A 311 -1.26 17.41 -43.87
N GLU A 312 -1.40 18.47 -43.06
CA GLU A 312 -0.29 19.08 -42.33
C GLU A 312 0.38 18.08 -41.39
N TYR A 313 -0.40 17.16 -40.77
CA TYR A 313 0.14 16.11 -39.93
C TYR A 313 0.91 15.06 -40.76
N VAL A 314 0.39 14.66 -41.91
CA VAL A 314 1.10 13.74 -42.80
C VAL A 314 2.39 14.38 -43.30
N ASP A 315 2.33 15.64 -43.75
CA ASP A 315 3.49 16.40 -44.22
C ASP A 315 4.55 16.57 -43.11
N SER A 316 4.11 16.77 -41.86
CA SER A 316 5.01 16.91 -40.71
C SER A 316 5.82 15.66 -40.44
N LYS A 317 5.30 14.48 -40.76
CA LYS A 317 6.03 13.22 -40.65
C LYS A 317 7.16 13.10 -41.66
N VAL A 318 6.92 13.58 -42.87
CA VAL A 318 7.86 13.46 -44.00
C VAL A 318 8.84 14.62 -44.04
N GLU A 319 8.37 15.85 -43.88
CA GLU A 319 9.16 17.07 -44.12
C GLU A 319 9.76 17.70 -42.86
N LYS A 320 9.34 17.26 -41.66
CA LYS A 320 9.85 17.77 -40.38
C LYS A 320 9.67 19.30 -40.19
N LYS A 321 8.70 19.91 -40.87
CA LYS A 321 8.59 21.37 -41.00
C LYS A 321 7.61 22.07 -40.07
N VAL A 322 6.74 21.33 -39.36
CA VAL A 322 5.72 21.97 -38.51
C VAL A 322 6.21 22.04 -37.08
N PRO A 323 6.41 23.24 -36.53
CA PRO A 323 6.86 23.38 -35.16
C PRO A 323 5.72 23.11 -34.18
N PHE A 324 5.65 21.90 -33.70
CA PHE A 324 4.68 21.50 -32.66
C PHE A 324 4.93 22.18 -31.30
N ASN A 325 6.12 22.70 -31.09
CA ASN A 325 6.64 23.09 -29.76
C ASN A 325 6.77 24.60 -29.54
N LYS A 326 6.35 25.44 -30.50
CA LYS A 326 6.54 26.90 -30.36
C LYS A 326 5.91 27.52 -29.10
N LEU A 327 4.94 26.86 -28.50
CA LEU A 327 4.27 27.37 -27.29
C LEU A 327 4.87 26.89 -25.98
N LYS A 328 5.82 25.97 -26.01
CA LYS A 328 6.49 25.52 -24.79
C LYS A 328 7.59 26.49 -24.30
N GLU A 329 8.05 27.38 -25.16
CA GLU A 329 9.21 28.24 -24.89
C GLU A 329 8.89 29.56 -24.15
N LYS A 330 7.61 29.96 -24.10
CA LYS A 330 7.17 31.19 -23.43
C LYS A 330 6.32 30.86 -22.20
N GLY A 331 6.95 30.36 -21.15
CA GLY A 331 6.23 30.13 -19.90
C GLY A 331 5.93 31.43 -19.15
N THR A 332 4.66 31.68 -18.87
CA THR A 332 4.29 32.69 -17.86
C THR A 332 4.48 32.04 -16.50
N PRO A 333 5.27 32.64 -15.59
CA PRO A 333 5.42 32.08 -14.25
C PRO A 333 4.07 32.14 -13.52
N ILE A 334 3.77 31.09 -12.77
CA ILE A 334 2.65 31.12 -11.83
C ILE A 334 2.93 32.18 -10.76
N HIS A 335 1.88 32.81 -10.26
CA HIS A 335 2.05 33.75 -9.16
C HIS A 335 2.64 33.03 -7.93
N THR A 336 3.55 33.68 -7.23
CA THR A 336 4.11 33.19 -5.97
C THR A 336 3.75 34.14 -4.83
N SER A 337 3.22 33.60 -3.76
CA SER A 337 2.94 34.33 -2.50
C SER A 337 4.13 34.33 -1.54
N LEU A 338 5.26 33.68 -1.90
CA LEU A 338 6.42 33.55 -1.04
C LEU A 338 7.25 34.84 -0.99
N SER A 339 7.41 35.40 0.19
CA SER A 339 8.38 36.47 0.47
C SER A 339 9.81 35.94 0.41
N ASP A 340 10.79 36.81 0.46
CA ASP A 340 12.18 36.39 0.49
C ASP A 340 12.53 35.62 1.78
N GLU A 341 11.91 35.96 2.91
CA GLU A 341 12.02 35.20 4.15
C GLU A 341 11.44 33.80 4.01
N ASP A 342 10.28 33.66 3.36
CA ASP A 342 9.67 32.37 3.06
C ASP A 342 10.56 31.49 2.17
N LYS A 343 11.27 32.09 1.23
CA LYS A 343 12.21 31.37 0.35
C LYS A 343 13.41 30.81 1.12
N GLU A 344 13.92 31.56 2.11
CA GLU A 344 14.98 31.03 3.00
C GLU A 344 14.44 29.89 3.88
N GLU A 345 13.26 30.05 4.46
CA GLU A 345 12.60 28.96 5.21
C GLU A 345 12.40 27.70 4.35
N VAL A 346 12.03 27.86 3.09
CA VAL A 346 11.91 26.75 2.10
C VAL A 346 13.24 26.02 1.94
N LYS A 347 14.37 26.74 1.85
CA LYS A 347 15.71 26.11 1.73
C LYS A 347 16.06 25.32 2.99
N GLU A 348 15.78 25.86 4.17
CA GLU A 348 15.99 25.16 5.44
C GLU A 348 15.14 23.90 5.55
N LEU A 349 13.86 24.00 5.18
CA LEU A 349 12.95 22.86 5.15
C LEU A 349 13.39 21.78 4.16
N ALA A 350 13.87 22.17 2.98
CA ALA A 350 14.40 21.25 1.99
C ALA A 350 15.64 20.51 2.51
N GLN A 351 16.55 21.23 3.17
CA GLN A 351 17.74 20.63 3.77
C GLN A 351 17.38 19.65 4.89
N LYS A 352 16.42 20.02 5.75
CA LYS A 352 15.90 19.14 6.81
C LYS A 352 15.22 17.90 6.23
N ALA A 353 14.40 18.06 5.19
CA ALA A 353 13.74 16.96 4.51
C ALA A 353 14.75 15.99 3.88
N LYS A 354 15.81 16.52 3.27
CA LYS A 354 16.92 15.71 2.72
C LYS A 354 17.61 14.89 3.81
N GLY A 355 17.85 15.49 4.98
CA GLY A 355 18.38 14.77 6.14
C GLY A 355 17.50 13.61 6.57
N ILE A 356 16.20 13.84 6.74
CA ILE A 356 15.21 12.81 7.12
C ILE A 356 15.16 11.67 6.09
N ARG A 357 15.22 11.99 4.79
CA ARG A 357 15.23 10.95 3.74
C ARG A 357 16.49 10.13 3.76
N ALA A 358 17.66 10.78 3.91
CA ALA A 358 18.94 10.09 4.02
C ALA A 358 18.96 9.13 5.23
N GLU A 359 18.39 9.54 6.37
CA GLU A 359 18.18 8.67 7.54
C GLU A 359 17.30 7.48 7.20
N LYS A 360 16.16 7.73 6.56
CA LYS A 360 15.19 6.67 6.18
C LYS A 360 15.80 5.68 5.19
N GLU A 361 16.56 6.15 4.21
CA GLU A 361 17.28 5.27 3.28
C GLU A 361 18.37 4.45 3.97
N THR A 362 19.09 5.06 4.90
CA THR A 362 20.07 4.35 5.71
C THR A 362 19.43 3.23 6.51
N ARG A 363 18.28 3.49 7.17
CA ARG A 363 17.52 2.47 7.89
C ARG A 363 16.99 1.38 6.95
N LYS A 364 16.51 1.75 5.76
CA LYS A 364 16.05 0.80 4.73
C LYS A 364 17.18 -0.13 4.27
N GLY A 365 18.40 0.39 4.12
CA GLY A 365 19.59 -0.41 3.82
C GLY A 365 19.93 -1.45 4.91
N LEU A 366 19.46 -1.23 6.13
CA LEU A 366 19.60 -2.16 7.26
C LEU A 366 18.40 -3.10 7.44
N GLY A 367 17.46 -3.10 6.49
CA GLY A 367 16.18 -3.81 6.59
C GLY A 367 16.34 -5.30 6.93
N GLN A 368 17.30 -5.99 6.35
CA GLN A 368 17.56 -7.41 6.67
C GLN A 368 17.94 -7.62 8.13
N LYS A 369 18.70 -6.69 8.73
CA LYS A 369 19.06 -6.76 10.15
C LYS A 369 17.85 -6.49 11.05
N TYR A 370 16.99 -5.53 10.68
CA TYR A 370 15.74 -5.29 11.40
C TYR A 370 14.82 -6.51 11.37
N GLU A 371 14.67 -7.15 10.21
CA GLU A 371 13.87 -8.38 10.08
C GLU A 371 14.47 -9.52 10.91
N LEU A 372 15.79 -9.69 10.89
CA LEU A 372 16.47 -10.70 11.70
C LEU A 372 16.27 -10.45 13.21
N ALA A 373 16.41 -9.20 13.66
CA ALA A 373 16.14 -8.82 15.05
C ALA A 373 14.69 -9.14 15.44
N LYS A 374 13.73 -8.87 14.56
CA LYS A 374 12.32 -9.19 14.77
C LYS A 374 12.08 -10.69 14.89
N VAL A 375 12.70 -11.51 14.05
CA VAL A 375 12.62 -12.99 14.13
C VAL A 375 13.16 -13.49 15.48
N TYR A 376 14.28 -12.94 15.96
CA TYR A 376 14.80 -13.30 17.28
C TYR A 376 13.87 -12.87 18.42
N MET A 377 13.23 -11.70 18.31
CA MET A 377 12.18 -11.27 19.26
C MET A 377 11.00 -12.24 19.31
N GLU A 378 10.49 -12.64 18.14
CA GLU A 378 9.37 -13.60 18.04
C GLU A 378 9.71 -14.99 18.59
N ARG A 379 10.99 -15.37 18.54
CA ARG A 379 11.51 -16.62 19.11
C ARG A 379 11.90 -16.53 20.57
N HIS A 380 11.71 -15.37 21.20
CA HIS A 380 12.16 -15.08 22.58
C HIS A 380 13.69 -15.23 22.80
N GLU A 381 14.48 -15.10 21.72
CA GLU A 381 15.94 -15.11 21.73
C GLU A 381 16.49 -13.68 21.94
N PHE A 382 16.15 -13.07 23.07
CA PHE A 382 16.31 -11.65 23.35
C PHE A 382 17.76 -11.17 23.32
N GLU A 383 18.72 -11.94 23.77
CA GLU A 383 20.14 -11.58 23.70
C GLU A 383 20.65 -11.47 22.26
N LEU A 384 20.18 -12.35 21.36
CA LEU A 384 20.51 -12.27 19.93
C LEU A 384 19.86 -11.05 19.30
N ALA A 385 18.60 -10.77 19.62
CA ALA A 385 17.90 -9.57 19.16
C ALA A 385 18.64 -8.29 19.60
N LYS A 386 19.05 -8.20 20.88
CA LYS A 386 19.83 -7.10 21.43
C LYS A 386 21.14 -6.88 20.69
N ASN A 387 21.87 -7.94 20.40
CA ASN A 387 23.12 -7.86 19.66
C ASN A 387 22.92 -7.31 18.24
N ILE A 388 21.86 -7.71 17.55
CA ILE A 388 21.54 -7.18 16.23
C ILE A 388 21.14 -5.70 16.29
N TYR A 389 20.33 -5.28 17.28
CA TYR A 389 19.99 -3.87 17.45
C TYR A 389 21.22 -3.02 17.78
N ASN A 390 22.17 -3.52 18.57
CA ASN A 390 23.44 -2.83 18.84
C ASN A 390 24.26 -2.66 17.56
N GLN A 391 24.35 -3.68 16.69
CA GLN A 391 25.01 -3.56 15.39
C GLN A 391 24.32 -2.52 14.48
N ILE A 392 22.97 -2.49 14.50
CA ILE A 392 22.19 -1.48 13.77
C ILE A 392 22.55 -0.08 14.27
N MET A 393 22.55 0.13 15.59
CA MET A 393 22.91 1.41 16.20
C MET A 393 24.32 1.85 15.84
N ASP A 394 25.29 0.97 15.85
CA ASP A 394 26.68 1.28 15.47
C ASP A 394 26.79 1.74 14.01
N GLU A 395 26.06 1.09 13.10
CA GLU A 395 26.04 1.51 11.69
C GLU A 395 25.31 2.83 11.46
N LEU A 396 24.21 3.07 12.17
CA LEU A 396 23.49 4.34 12.13
C LEU A 396 24.34 5.48 12.68
N LEU A 397 25.02 5.26 13.82
CA LEU A 397 25.92 6.26 14.42
C LEU A 397 27.10 6.63 13.50
N LYS A 398 27.71 5.65 12.82
CA LYS A 398 28.77 5.90 11.83
C LYS A 398 28.29 6.81 10.69
N LYS A 399 26.99 6.83 10.41
CA LYS A 399 26.38 7.67 9.37
C LYS A 399 25.71 8.94 9.93
N GLY A 400 25.87 9.21 11.23
CA GLY A 400 25.31 10.40 11.88
C GLY A 400 23.79 10.38 12.04
N VAL A 401 23.14 9.20 11.98
CA VAL A 401 21.71 9.04 12.10
C VAL A 401 21.29 8.95 13.56
N ASN A 402 20.14 9.52 13.91
CA ASN A 402 19.57 9.44 15.25
C ASN A 402 19.17 7.99 15.57
N ILE A 403 19.56 7.48 16.74
CA ILE A 403 19.37 6.11 17.19
C ILE A 403 18.37 5.99 18.36
N GLN A 404 17.56 7.00 18.59
CA GLN A 404 16.65 7.03 19.75
C GLN A 404 15.60 5.91 19.70
N GLU A 405 15.09 5.57 18.52
CA GLU A 405 14.14 4.48 18.33
C GLU A 405 14.78 3.12 18.66
N GLU A 406 16.00 2.88 18.18
CA GLU A 406 16.75 1.65 18.44
C GLU A 406 17.11 1.51 19.92
N ARG A 407 17.50 2.61 20.59
CA ARG A 407 17.73 2.63 22.04
C ARG A 407 16.48 2.23 22.83
N GLN A 408 15.32 2.73 22.44
CA GLN A 408 14.06 2.33 23.09
C GLN A 408 13.76 0.86 22.89
N LYS A 409 14.05 0.31 21.71
CA LYS A 409 13.90 -1.13 21.44
C LYS A 409 14.85 -1.97 22.30
N VAL A 410 16.13 -1.56 22.39
CA VAL A 410 17.10 -2.25 23.25
C VAL A 410 16.67 -2.22 24.71
N ALA A 411 16.17 -1.09 25.21
CA ALA A 411 15.65 -1.00 26.59
C ALA A 411 14.46 -1.94 26.84
N GLN A 412 13.55 -2.07 25.89
CA GLN A 412 12.44 -3.03 25.96
C GLN A 412 12.94 -4.48 26.01
N ILE A 413 13.97 -4.79 25.19
CA ILE A 413 14.58 -6.13 25.16
C ILE A 413 15.27 -6.43 26.50
N GLU A 414 15.98 -5.47 27.08
CA GLU A 414 16.61 -5.62 28.40
C GLU A 414 15.60 -5.88 29.52
N GLU A 415 14.44 -5.26 29.45
CA GLU A 415 13.34 -5.54 30.38
C GLU A 415 12.81 -6.98 30.22
N GLU A 416 12.67 -7.48 29.00
CA GLU A 416 12.25 -8.86 28.75
C GLU A 416 13.32 -9.88 29.18
N ILE A 417 14.60 -9.60 28.97
CA ILE A 417 15.72 -10.42 29.48
C ILE A 417 15.65 -10.49 30.98
N ALA A 418 15.50 -9.37 31.69
CA ALA A 418 15.39 -9.33 33.15
C ALA A 418 14.18 -10.14 33.65
N LYS A 419 13.04 -10.09 32.94
CA LYS A 419 11.87 -10.93 33.27
C LYS A 419 12.16 -12.43 33.09
N GLN A 420 12.86 -12.81 32.02
CA GLN A 420 13.26 -14.21 31.79
C GLN A 420 14.24 -14.70 32.86
N GLU A 421 15.24 -13.88 33.23
CA GLU A 421 16.19 -14.22 34.31
C GLU A 421 15.50 -14.37 35.65
N GLN A 422 14.55 -13.49 35.98
CA GLN A 422 13.79 -13.60 37.21
C GLN A 422 12.89 -14.84 37.21
N ALA A 423 12.25 -15.15 36.08
CA ALA A 423 11.45 -16.36 35.92
C ALA A 423 12.32 -17.63 36.05
N ALA A 424 13.52 -17.63 35.45
CA ALA A 424 14.48 -18.73 35.57
C ALA A 424 14.97 -18.91 37.00
N LYS A 425 15.26 -17.82 37.72
CA LYS A 425 15.59 -17.84 39.16
C LYS A 425 14.46 -18.44 40.00
N ASN A 426 13.24 -17.99 39.77
CA ASN A 426 12.08 -18.50 40.49
C ASN A 426 11.87 -20.01 40.23
N LEU A 427 12.07 -20.43 38.96
CA LEU A 427 11.97 -21.83 38.56
C LEU A 427 13.09 -22.68 39.21
N ALA A 428 14.32 -22.16 39.25
CA ALA A 428 15.45 -22.83 39.92
C ALA A 428 15.25 -22.95 41.44
N GLU A 429 14.72 -21.90 42.09
CA GLU A 429 14.34 -21.96 43.51
C GLU A 429 13.25 -22.99 43.78
N GLN A 430 12.21 -23.03 42.92
CA GLN A 430 11.16 -24.04 42.99
C GLN A 430 11.70 -25.45 42.75
N ALA A 431 12.62 -25.61 41.79
CA ALA A 431 13.27 -26.91 41.53
C ALA A 431 14.14 -27.36 42.70
N ALA A 432 14.89 -26.45 43.34
CA ALA A 432 15.68 -26.74 44.52
C ALA A 432 14.80 -27.11 45.73
N LEU A 433 13.69 -26.41 45.93
CA LEU A 433 12.67 -26.77 46.93
C LEU A 433 12.08 -28.17 46.68
N ARG A 434 11.71 -28.46 45.41
CA ARG A 434 11.21 -29.78 44.99
C ARG A 434 12.24 -30.88 45.19
N GLU A 435 13.53 -30.64 44.92
CA GLU A 435 14.59 -31.61 45.14
C GLU A 435 14.80 -31.88 46.66
N GLN A 436 14.64 -30.86 47.49
CA GLN A 436 14.68 -30.98 48.93
C GLN A 436 13.47 -31.75 49.49
N GLU A 437 12.29 -31.51 48.95
CA GLU A 437 11.05 -32.24 49.23
C GLU A 437 11.15 -33.70 48.75
N ASN A 438 11.69 -33.96 47.57
CA ASN A 438 11.91 -35.30 47.03
C ASN A 438 12.92 -36.11 47.87
N LYS A 439 13.97 -35.49 48.41
CA LYS A 439 14.90 -36.15 49.36
C LYS A 439 14.22 -36.53 50.66
N LEU A 440 13.31 -35.72 51.15
CA LEU A 440 12.47 -36.03 52.33
C LEU A 440 11.43 -37.11 51.99
N ALA A 441 10.81 -37.07 50.81
CA ALA A 441 9.80 -38.03 50.34
C ALA A 441 10.40 -39.39 49.99
N ALA A 442 11.67 -39.48 49.55
CA ALA A 442 12.36 -40.75 49.33
C ALA A 442 12.47 -41.57 50.63
N GLY A 443 12.60 -40.89 51.77
CA GLY A 443 12.50 -41.55 53.08
C GLY A 443 11.11 -42.11 53.40
N LEU A 444 10.06 -41.42 52.87
CA LEU A 444 8.65 -41.83 53.06
C LEU A 444 8.26 -42.89 52.02
N GLY A 445 8.66 -42.77 50.76
CA GLY A 445 8.43 -43.73 49.69
C GLY A 445 9.08 -45.07 49.96
N ALA A 446 10.32 -45.08 50.43
CA ALA A 446 10.99 -46.31 50.87
C ALA A 446 10.27 -47.01 52.07
N THR A 447 9.55 -46.24 52.87
CA THR A 447 8.76 -46.79 53.97
C THR A 447 7.39 -47.31 53.49
N ILE A 448 6.79 -46.63 52.50
CA ILE A 448 5.56 -47.05 51.88
C ILE A 448 5.79 -48.27 50.99
N ASP A 449 6.85 -48.29 50.17
CA ASP A 449 7.25 -49.47 49.39
C ASP A 449 7.62 -50.69 50.25
N LYS A 450 8.22 -50.48 51.34
CA LYS A 450 8.51 -51.55 52.29
C LYS A 450 7.25 -52.11 52.94
N LEU A 451 6.23 -51.30 53.13
CA LEU A 451 4.91 -51.73 53.57
C LEU A 451 4.05 -52.36 52.41
N ALA A 452 4.34 -52.03 51.15
CA ALA A 452 3.60 -52.50 49.96
C ALA A 452 4.27 -53.73 49.29
N GLY A 453 5.54 -54.06 49.64
CA GLY A 453 6.40 -54.94 48.80
C GLY A 453 6.21 -56.43 48.94
N ASP A 454 5.66 -56.96 50.03
CA ASP A 454 5.81 -58.40 50.39
C ASP A 454 4.49 -59.19 50.48
N GLY A 455 3.44 -58.85 49.77
CA GLY A 455 2.24 -59.71 49.71
C GLY A 455 1.60 -60.08 51.06
N VAL A 456 1.85 -59.29 52.08
CA VAL A 456 1.30 -59.50 53.41
C VAL A 456 -0.02 -58.81 53.57
N ASN A 457 -1.05 -59.49 54.07
CA ASN A 457 -2.37 -58.93 54.38
C ASN A 457 -2.25 -57.75 55.35
N TYR A 458 -2.39 -56.54 54.86
CA TYR A 458 -2.35 -55.29 55.60
C TYR A 458 -3.60 -55.14 56.48
N SER A 459 -3.43 -55.02 57.75
CA SER A 459 -4.52 -54.78 58.70
C SER A 459 -4.79 -53.27 58.87
N ILE A 460 -5.98 -52.91 59.40
CA ILE A 460 -6.32 -51.53 59.81
C ILE A 460 -5.21 -50.88 60.67
N LYS A 461 -4.42 -51.66 61.40
CA LYS A 461 -3.29 -51.16 62.17
C LYS A 461 -2.18 -50.59 61.28
N ASP A 462 -1.88 -51.29 60.21
CA ASP A 462 -0.79 -50.90 59.31
C ASP A 462 -1.17 -49.61 58.50
N PHE A 463 -2.44 -49.48 58.11
CA PHE A 463 -2.97 -48.25 57.56
C PHE A 463 -2.87 -47.06 58.54
N LYS A 464 -3.19 -47.29 59.85
CA LYS A 464 -3.04 -46.26 60.88
C LYS A 464 -1.58 -45.84 61.05
N VAL A 465 -0.66 -46.80 61.04
CA VAL A 465 0.79 -46.51 61.15
C VAL A 465 1.31 -45.72 59.99
N CYS A 466 0.86 -46.04 58.78
CA CYS A 466 1.20 -45.28 57.59
C CYS A 466 0.73 -43.83 57.72
N PHE A 467 -0.54 -43.57 58.08
CA PHE A 467 -1.07 -42.24 58.30
C PHE A 467 -0.37 -41.48 59.44
N GLN A 468 0.01 -42.13 60.53
CA GLN A 468 0.78 -41.46 61.58
C GLN A 468 2.17 -41.03 61.12
N LYS A 469 2.77 -41.78 60.21
CA LYS A 469 4.06 -41.40 59.61
C LYS A 469 3.92 -40.24 58.65
N VAL A 470 2.85 -40.21 57.84
CA VAL A 470 2.52 -39.08 56.94
C VAL A 470 2.22 -37.83 57.79
N GLU A 471 1.45 -37.94 58.88
CA GLU A 471 1.19 -36.82 59.81
C GLU A 471 2.47 -36.27 60.42
N LYS A 472 3.40 -37.16 60.80
CA LYS A 472 4.71 -36.78 61.37
C LYS A 472 5.54 -36.04 60.30
N TRP A 473 5.59 -36.60 59.09
CA TRP A 473 6.33 -36.00 57.97
C TRP A 473 5.79 -34.58 57.59
N LEU A 474 4.47 -34.42 57.54
CA LEU A 474 3.85 -33.10 57.28
C LEU A 474 4.19 -32.08 58.38
N LYS A 475 4.26 -32.54 59.67
CA LYS A 475 4.69 -31.71 60.79
C LYS A 475 6.16 -31.30 60.66
N ASP A 476 7.02 -32.28 60.35
CA ASP A 476 8.47 -32.08 60.26
C ASP A 476 8.84 -31.20 59.05
N SER A 477 8.07 -31.27 57.94
CA SER A 477 8.27 -30.47 56.71
C SER A 477 7.64 -29.07 56.76
N LYS A 478 6.89 -28.73 57.82
CA LYS A 478 6.10 -27.49 57.92
C LYS A 478 5.12 -27.27 56.74
N SER A 479 4.73 -28.33 56.07
CA SER A 479 3.79 -28.31 54.95
C SER A 479 2.38 -28.67 55.43
N GLU A 480 1.37 -27.89 55.01
CA GLU A 480 -0.02 -28.18 55.33
C GLU A 480 -0.62 -29.28 54.45
N LYS A 481 -0.03 -29.54 53.26
CA LYS A 481 -0.49 -30.53 52.28
C LYS A 481 0.69 -31.26 51.64
N LEU A 482 0.43 -32.48 51.17
CA LEU A 482 1.39 -33.24 50.36
C LEU A 482 1.61 -32.53 48.99
N SER A 483 2.81 -32.68 48.43
CA SER A 483 3.03 -32.30 47.04
C SER A 483 2.14 -33.13 46.11
N GLU A 484 1.90 -32.65 44.90
CA GLU A 484 1.06 -33.38 43.94
C GLU A 484 1.63 -34.76 43.59
N SER A 485 2.94 -34.93 43.57
CA SER A 485 3.64 -36.21 43.37
C SER A 485 3.39 -37.17 44.54
N ASP A 486 3.61 -36.68 45.76
CA ASP A 486 3.46 -37.51 46.97
C ASP A 486 1.99 -37.89 47.23
N ALA A 487 1.06 -36.99 46.88
CA ALA A 487 -0.38 -37.27 46.92
C ALA A 487 -0.77 -38.35 45.91
N ASN A 488 -0.17 -38.36 44.70
CA ASN A 488 -0.39 -39.39 43.70
C ASN A 488 0.18 -40.74 44.10
N ASP A 489 1.36 -40.77 44.76
CA ASP A 489 1.97 -41.99 45.26
C ASP A 489 1.17 -42.57 46.44
N LEU A 490 0.68 -41.72 47.34
CA LEU A 490 -0.21 -42.13 48.43
C LEU A 490 -1.56 -42.64 47.86
N TYR A 491 -2.09 -41.98 46.81
CA TYR A 491 -3.28 -42.42 46.09
C TYR A 491 -3.08 -43.82 45.48
N ALA A 492 -1.98 -44.03 44.73
CA ALA A 492 -1.65 -45.30 44.11
C ALA A 492 -1.47 -46.42 45.15
N THR A 493 -0.90 -46.08 46.29
CA THR A 493 -0.73 -47.02 47.44
C THR A 493 -2.07 -47.34 48.09
N ALA A 494 -2.95 -46.33 48.27
CA ALA A 494 -4.29 -46.53 48.80
C ALA A 494 -5.14 -47.40 47.84
N VAL A 495 -5.06 -47.20 46.51
CA VAL A 495 -5.72 -48.05 45.50
C VAL A 495 -5.24 -49.50 45.59
N ARG A 496 -3.95 -49.74 45.80
CA ARG A 496 -3.40 -51.10 45.98
C ARG A 496 -3.92 -51.76 47.25
N LEU A 497 -3.93 -51.04 48.39
CA LEU A 497 -4.43 -51.54 49.66
C LEU A 497 -5.95 -51.85 49.67
N LEU A 498 -6.72 -51.14 48.84
CA LEU A 498 -8.15 -51.33 48.67
C LEU A 498 -8.51 -52.55 47.80
N LYS A 499 -7.53 -53.13 47.08
CA LYS A 499 -7.81 -54.33 46.23
C LYS A 499 -8.05 -55.61 47.03
N GLU A 500 -7.42 -55.75 48.22
CA GLU A 500 -7.54 -56.94 49.06
C GLU A 500 -7.73 -56.59 50.58
N PRO A 501 -8.88 -55.97 50.93
CA PRO A 501 -9.11 -55.59 52.33
C PRO A 501 -9.53 -56.78 53.17
N SER A 502 -9.11 -56.77 54.44
CA SER A 502 -9.58 -57.78 55.46
C SER A 502 -11.08 -57.62 55.76
N LYS A 503 -11.75 -58.64 56.26
CA LYS A 503 -13.18 -58.60 56.62
C LYS A 503 -13.58 -57.44 57.53
N LYS A 504 -12.68 -56.90 58.33
CA LYS A 504 -12.91 -55.77 59.25
C LYS A 504 -12.80 -54.42 58.45
N GLU A 505 -11.89 -54.35 57.51
CA GLU A 505 -11.66 -53.22 56.65
C GLU A 505 -12.80 -53.06 55.63
N VAL A 506 -13.32 -54.20 55.11
CA VAL A 506 -14.51 -54.20 54.26
C VAL A 506 -15.68 -53.50 54.96
N LYS A 507 -15.87 -53.74 56.23
CA LYS A 507 -16.93 -53.16 57.06
C LYS A 507 -16.74 -51.62 57.24
N GLU A 508 -15.51 -51.16 57.37
CA GLU A 508 -15.19 -49.73 57.51
C GLU A 508 -15.20 -48.99 56.13
N LEU A 509 -14.71 -49.63 55.09
CA LEU A 509 -14.67 -49.10 53.75
C LEU A 509 -16.08 -49.03 53.11
N GLY A 510 -16.98 -49.95 53.48
CA GLY A 510 -18.36 -49.96 53.05
C GLY A 510 -19.29 -48.95 53.73
N LYS A 511 -18.78 -48.17 54.69
CA LYS A 511 -19.53 -47.08 55.31
C LYS A 511 -19.59 -45.85 54.36
N PRO A 512 -20.66 -45.04 54.42
CA PRO A 512 -20.72 -43.78 53.68
C PRO A 512 -19.47 -42.92 53.90
N PHE A 513 -19.07 -42.17 52.88
CA PHE A 513 -17.83 -41.37 52.81
C PHE A 513 -17.59 -40.54 54.07
N ASP A 514 -18.62 -39.88 54.56
CA ASP A 514 -18.62 -39.01 55.73
C ASP A 514 -18.62 -39.73 57.08
N LYS A 515 -18.93 -41.03 57.08
CA LYS A 515 -19.05 -41.86 58.31
C LYS A 515 -17.90 -42.86 58.53
N SER A 516 -17.07 -43.05 57.51
CA SER A 516 -15.90 -43.95 57.62
C SER A 516 -14.70 -43.24 58.19
N GLY A 517 -14.06 -43.84 59.20
CA GLY A 517 -12.81 -43.30 59.73
C GLY A 517 -11.67 -43.35 58.72
N ILE A 518 -11.69 -44.29 57.78
CA ILE A 518 -10.68 -44.40 56.71
C ILE A 518 -10.85 -43.30 55.69
N TRP A 519 -12.06 -43.13 55.16
CA TRP A 519 -12.31 -42.11 54.16
C TRP A 519 -12.11 -40.68 54.69
N ARG A 520 -12.54 -40.37 55.88
CA ARG A 520 -12.27 -39.10 56.56
C ARG A 520 -10.77 -38.82 56.76
N LYS A 521 -9.99 -39.86 57.00
CA LYS A 521 -8.55 -39.70 57.19
C LYS A 521 -7.84 -39.50 55.86
N LEU A 522 -8.33 -40.12 54.77
CA LEU A 522 -7.84 -39.89 53.43
C LEU A 522 -8.09 -38.45 52.96
N THR A 523 -9.22 -37.83 53.28
CA THR A 523 -9.49 -36.42 52.95
C THR A 523 -8.59 -35.43 53.70
N SER A 524 -7.98 -35.82 54.79
CA SER A 524 -7.01 -34.95 55.50
C SER A 524 -5.63 -34.92 54.81
N PHE A 525 -5.33 -35.86 53.91
CA PHE A 525 -4.05 -35.98 53.21
C PHE A 525 -4.16 -35.79 51.69
N LEU A 526 -5.24 -36.31 51.10
CA LEU A 526 -5.61 -36.09 49.72
C LEU A 526 -6.64 -34.95 49.68
N ASP A 527 -6.72 -34.21 48.59
CA ASP A 527 -7.83 -33.31 48.42
C ASP A 527 -9.16 -34.09 48.38
N GLU A 528 -10.26 -33.40 48.68
CA GLU A 528 -11.57 -34.02 48.79
C GLU A 528 -12.02 -34.69 47.47
N THR A 529 -11.56 -34.17 46.33
CA THR A 529 -11.90 -34.68 44.99
C THR A 529 -11.25 -36.05 44.77
N LYS A 530 -9.95 -36.17 45.03
CA LYS A 530 -9.20 -37.43 44.91
C LYS A 530 -9.67 -38.49 45.91
N ALA A 531 -10.05 -38.08 47.11
CA ALA A 531 -10.59 -38.99 48.10
C ALA A 531 -11.99 -39.51 47.74
N LYS A 532 -12.84 -38.67 47.12
CA LYS A 532 -14.13 -39.09 46.59
C LYS A 532 -14.00 -40.02 45.37
N GLU A 533 -13.09 -39.74 44.46
CA GLU A 533 -12.79 -40.58 43.31
C GLU A 533 -12.35 -42.00 43.74
N LEU A 534 -11.51 -42.11 44.75
CA LEU A 534 -11.13 -43.39 45.38
C LEU A 534 -12.33 -44.10 45.97
N TYR A 535 -13.21 -43.38 46.66
CA TYR A 535 -14.42 -43.93 47.25
C TYR A 535 -15.36 -44.48 46.16
N GLU A 536 -15.61 -43.75 45.12
CA GLU A 536 -16.42 -44.16 43.99
C GLU A 536 -15.84 -45.37 43.25
N THR A 537 -14.51 -45.35 43.02
CA THR A 537 -13.80 -46.48 42.39
C THR A 537 -13.88 -47.77 43.24
N TYR A 538 -13.91 -47.64 44.55
CA TYR A 538 -14.09 -48.79 45.43
C TYR A 538 -15.51 -49.34 45.43
N HIS A 539 -16.53 -48.48 45.32
CA HIS A 539 -17.94 -48.87 45.36
C HIS A 539 -18.52 -49.27 44.02
N THR A 540 -17.85 -48.96 42.91
CA THR A 540 -18.23 -49.37 41.56
C THR A 540 -17.70 -50.76 41.14
N LYS A 541 -16.82 -51.33 41.95
CA LYS A 541 -16.35 -52.71 41.81
C LYS A 541 -17.08 -53.62 42.79
#